data_d620212d212d09f04b3ec53b8b549ff2
#
_entry.id   d620212d212d09f04b3ec53b8b549ff2
#
_cell.length_a   1.000
_cell.length_b   1.000
_cell.length_c   1.000
_cell.angle_alpha   90.00
_cell.angle_beta   90.00
_cell.angle_gamma   90.00
#
_symmetry.space_group_name_H-M   'P 1'
#
loop_
_entity.id
_entity.type
_entity.pdbx_description
1 polymer ?
#
loop_
_entity_poly.entity_id
_entity_poly.type
_entity_poly.pdbx_seq_one_letter_code
_entity_poly.pdbx_strand_id
1 'polypeptide(L)'
;MAKIVTRTDKIHSSPTPVNVVLVQPEIPSNTGNIIRLCANTGAKLHLIGPLVFELNNSKMRRAGLDYHDLCSFNFHRTWNEFISKENPLTAKSYAITTRGKSCFYQENFYKNCWIFFGSETKGLSPEHRSFF
;
A
#
# COMPACT_ATOMS: atom_id res chain seq x y z
N MET A 1 -23.51 16.41 -17.28
CA MET A 1 -22.94 17.31 -17.64
C MET A 1 -21.61 17.80 -17.07
N ALA A 2 -21.58 18.98 -16.52
CA ALA A 2 -20.34 19.53 -15.98
C ALA A 2 -19.60 18.54 -15.06
N LYS A 3 -20.35 17.69 -14.37
CA LYS A 3 -19.77 16.75 -13.44
C LYS A 3 -18.91 15.69 -14.12
N ILE A 4 -19.24 15.32 -15.34
CA ILE A 4 -18.42 14.34 -16.06
C ILE A 4 -17.09 14.96 -16.43
N VAL A 5 -17.11 16.20 -16.88
CA VAL A 5 -15.89 16.92 -17.21
C VAL A 5 -15.04 17.09 -15.96
N THR A 6 -15.67 17.47 -14.86
CA THR A 6 -14.97 17.66 -13.59
C THR A 6 -14.29 16.35 -13.16
N ARG A 7 -14.97 15.24 -13.34
CA ARG A 7 -14.40 13.96 -12.96
C ARG A 7 -13.20 13.60 -13.84
N THR A 8 -13.29 13.88 -15.13
CA THR A 8 -12.17 13.65 -16.03
C THR A 8 -11.00 14.55 -15.67
N ASP A 9 -11.28 15.81 -15.44
CA ASP A 9 -10.24 16.73 -14.99
C ASP A 9 -9.62 16.28 -13.69
N LYS A 10 -10.44 15.76 -12.79
CA LYS A 10 -9.98 15.26 -11.52
C LYS A 10 -9.03 14.08 -11.68
N ILE A 11 -9.30 13.21 -12.64
CA ILE A 11 -8.40 12.09 -12.94
C ILE A 11 -7.07 12.62 -13.46
N HIS A 12 -7.11 13.58 -14.36
CA HIS A 12 -5.89 14.13 -14.93
C HIS A 12 -5.15 15.06 -13.97
N SER A 13 -5.88 15.82 -13.18
CA SER A 13 -5.30 16.78 -12.27
C SER A 13 -5.02 16.22 -10.89
N SER A 14 -5.36 14.96 -10.65
CA SER A 14 -5.22 14.36 -9.33
C SER A 14 -3.79 13.92 -9.09
N PRO A 15 -2.95 14.75 -8.50
CA PRO A 15 -1.55 14.40 -8.27
C PRO A 15 -1.34 13.56 -7.03
N THR A 16 -2.37 13.39 -6.19
CA THR A 16 -2.19 12.71 -4.92
C THR A 16 -2.77 11.30 -4.98
N PRO A 17 -1.93 10.32 -5.29
CA PRO A 17 -2.37 8.94 -5.31
C PRO A 17 -2.63 8.41 -3.90
N VAL A 18 -3.26 7.25 -3.84
CA VAL A 18 -3.41 6.51 -2.61
C VAL A 18 -2.06 5.97 -2.18
N ASN A 19 -1.82 5.93 -0.88
CA ASN A 19 -0.63 5.31 -0.31
C ASN A 19 -0.99 3.91 0.16
N VAL A 20 -0.32 2.92 -0.42
CA VAL A 20 -0.53 1.50 -0.06
C VAL A 20 0.63 1.05 0.81
N VAL A 21 0.33 0.40 1.92
CA VAL A 21 1.35 -0.07 2.86
C VAL A 21 1.17 -1.58 3.06
N LEU A 22 2.20 -2.34 2.77
CA LEU A 22 2.24 -3.77 3.04
C LEU A 22 3.12 -4.00 4.26
N VAL A 23 2.50 -4.49 5.33
CA VAL A 23 3.21 -4.72 6.59
C VAL A 23 3.65 -6.18 6.66
N GLN A 24 4.95 -6.38 6.58
CA GLN A 24 5.57 -7.70 6.65
C GLN A 24 4.94 -8.73 5.70
N PRO A 25 4.87 -8.41 4.40
CA PRO A 25 4.34 -9.37 3.44
C PRO A 25 5.20 -10.64 3.42
N GLU A 26 4.57 -11.77 3.15
CA GLU A 26 5.23 -13.08 3.26
C GLU A 26 5.45 -13.76 1.91
N ILE A 27 4.61 -13.45 0.93
CA ILE A 27 4.61 -14.17 -0.35
C ILE A 27 5.22 -13.30 -1.43
N PRO A 28 6.42 -13.65 -1.94
CA PRO A 28 7.13 -12.81 -2.91
C PRO A 28 6.33 -12.53 -4.17
N SER A 29 5.62 -13.51 -4.72
CA SER A 29 4.86 -13.32 -5.95
C SER A 29 3.70 -12.35 -5.74
N ASN A 30 3.02 -12.40 -4.60
CA ASN A 30 1.95 -11.46 -4.28
C ASN A 30 2.51 -10.04 -4.14
N THR A 31 3.62 -9.91 -3.44
CA THR A 31 4.30 -8.62 -3.29
C THR A 31 4.69 -8.06 -4.65
N GLY A 32 5.27 -8.89 -5.50
CA GLY A 32 5.64 -8.48 -6.85
C GLY A 32 4.47 -7.98 -7.68
N ASN A 33 3.34 -8.67 -7.61
CA ASN A 33 2.15 -8.26 -8.32
C ASN A 33 1.63 -6.90 -7.83
N ILE A 34 1.69 -6.66 -6.53
CA ILE A 34 1.25 -5.39 -5.95
C ILE A 34 2.20 -4.27 -6.33
N ILE A 35 3.51 -4.51 -6.34
CA ILE A 35 4.49 -3.53 -6.81
C ILE A 35 4.14 -3.08 -8.22
N ARG A 36 3.89 -4.05 -9.09
CA ARG A 36 3.55 -3.76 -10.48
C ARG A 36 2.23 -3.00 -10.61
N LEU A 37 1.23 -3.42 -9.85
CA LEU A 37 -0.06 -2.74 -9.86
C LEU A 37 0.07 -1.29 -9.43
N CYS A 38 0.82 -1.04 -8.36
CA CYS A 38 1.03 0.33 -7.88
C CYS A 38 1.82 1.16 -8.90
N ALA A 39 2.84 0.57 -9.53
CA ALA A 39 3.60 1.27 -10.56
C ALA A 39 2.71 1.67 -11.73
N ASN A 40 1.77 0.80 -12.13
CA ASN A 40 0.90 1.06 -13.27
C ASN A 40 -0.22 2.05 -12.95
N THR A 41 -0.65 2.13 -11.71
CA THR A 41 -1.78 2.99 -11.32
C THR A 41 -1.34 4.31 -10.73
N GLY A 42 -0.06 4.48 -10.43
CA GLY A 42 0.45 5.67 -9.78
C GLY A 42 0.26 5.69 -8.27
N ALA A 43 -0.24 4.62 -7.68
CA ALA A 43 -0.32 4.52 -6.23
C ALA A 43 1.09 4.46 -5.64
N LYS A 44 1.28 5.11 -4.49
CA LYS A 44 2.55 5.03 -3.78
C LYS A 44 2.55 3.78 -2.92
N LEU A 45 3.66 3.05 -2.97
CA LEU A 45 3.76 1.80 -2.23
C LEU A 45 4.87 1.86 -1.20
N HIS A 46 4.57 1.37 0.00
CA HIS A 46 5.52 1.21 1.09
C HIS A 46 5.50 -0.24 1.55
N LEU A 47 6.68 -0.82 1.69
CA LEU A 47 6.85 -2.14 2.28
C LEU A 47 7.50 -1.98 3.63
N ILE A 48 6.93 -2.61 4.65
CA ILE A 48 7.48 -2.57 6.00
C ILE A 48 7.99 -3.95 6.36
N GLY A 49 9.28 -4.02 6.71
CA GLY A 49 9.90 -5.26 7.17
C GLY A 49 9.74 -5.47 8.66
N PRO A 50 10.37 -6.47 9.20
CA PRO A 50 11.29 -7.39 8.50
C PRO A 50 10.59 -8.31 7.51
N LEU A 51 11.27 -8.62 6.41
CA LEU A 51 10.74 -9.50 5.37
C LEU A 51 11.36 -10.89 5.50
N VAL A 52 10.56 -11.90 5.17
CA VAL A 52 11.02 -13.30 5.17
C VAL A 52 11.61 -13.72 3.83
N PHE A 53 11.71 -12.79 2.89
CA PHE A 53 12.31 -13.02 1.58
C PHE A 53 13.11 -11.79 1.16
N GLU A 54 13.99 -11.97 0.16
CA GLU A 54 14.76 -10.85 -0.37
C GLU A 54 13.98 -10.12 -1.46
N LEU A 55 14.16 -8.80 -1.52
CA LEU A 55 13.43 -7.96 -2.47
C LEU A 55 13.83 -8.21 -3.93
N ASN A 56 14.95 -8.86 -4.19
CA ASN A 56 15.33 -9.26 -5.55
C ASN A 56 15.06 -10.75 -5.81
N ASN A 57 14.17 -11.35 -5.02
CA ASN A 57 13.83 -12.76 -5.13
C ASN A 57 13.36 -13.12 -6.55
N SER A 58 13.76 -14.30 -7.02
CA SER A 58 13.40 -14.75 -8.37
C SER A 58 11.89 -14.89 -8.57
N LYS A 59 11.16 -15.22 -7.51
CA LYS A 59 9.69 -15.31 -7.58
C LYS A 59 9.05 -13.95 -7.81
N MET A 60 9.62 -12.90 -7.27
CA MET A 60 9.18 -11.54 -7.55
C MET A 60 9.43 -11.18 -9.01
N ARG A 61 10.58 -11.56 -9.53
CA ARG A 61 10.92 -11.32 -10.94
C ARG A 61 9.97 -12.03 -11.89
N ARG A 62 9.49 -13.22 -11.51
CA ARG A 62 8.51 -13.95 -12.30
C ARG A 62 7.16 -13.24 -12.40
N ALA A 63 6.88 -12.31 -11.52
CA ALA A 63 5.70 -11.46 -11.62
C ALA A 63 5.82 -10.42 -12.73
N GLY A 64 6.93 -10.41 -13.46
CA GLY A 64 7.13 -9.50 -14.57
C GLY A 64 7.71 -8.16 -14.18
N LEU A 65 8.38 -8.10 -13.02
CA LEU A 65 9.00 -6.87 -12.55
C LEU A 65 10.28 -6.57 -13.32
N ASP A 66 10.43 -5.33 -13.74
CA ASP A 66 11.67 -4.85 -14.32
C ASP A 66 12.39 -3.94 -13.31
N TYR A 67 13.53 -3.37 -13.73
CA TYR A 67 14.31 -2.49 -12.88
C TYR A 67 13.50 -1.27 -12.42
N HIS A 68 12.70 -0.71 -13.30
CA HIS A 68 11.85 0.43 -13.01
C HIS A 68 10.87 0.11 -11.90
N ASP A 69 10.20 -1.04 -11.99
CA ASP A 69 9.24 -1.46 -10.99
C ASP A 69 9.89 -1.58 -9.61
N LEU A 70 11.10 -2.16 -9.58
CA LEU A 70 11.83 -2.35 -8.34
C LEU A 70 12.27 -1.03 -7.71
N CYS A 71 12.35 0.05 -8.48
CA CYS A 71 12.70 1.36 -7.97
C CYS A 71 11.49 2.21 -7.58
N SER A 72 10.28 1.70 -7.78
CA SER A 72 9.06 2.49 -7.65
C SER A 72 8.42 2.43 -6.27
N PHE A 73 8.98 1.69 -5.34
CA PHE A 73 8.42 1.58 -4.00
C PHE A 73 9.44 1.98 -2.93
N ASN A 74 8.93 2.24 -1.73
CA ASN A 74 9.75 2.59 -0.57
C ASN A 74 9.77 1.43 0.41
N PHE A 75 10.97 1.06 0.84
CA PHE A 75 11.14 0.00 1.83
C PHE A 75 11.54 0.60 3.18
N HIS A 76 10.88 0.16 4.24
CA HIS A 76 11.18 0.55 5.62
C HIS A 76 11.49 -0.72 6.40
N ARG A 77 12.59 -0.73 7.12
CA ARG A 77 13.03 -1.94 7.81
C ARG A 77 12.10 -2.32 8.95
N THR A 78 11.48 -1.36 9.60
CA THR A 78 10.59 -1.59 10.73
C THR A 78 9.40 -0.67 10.69
N TRP A 79 8.35 -1.04 11.43
CA TRP A 79 7.17 -0.22 11.61
C TRP A 79 7.53 1.16 12.18
N ASN A 80 8.43 1.20 13.17
CA ASN A 80 8.80 2.45 13.82
C ASN A 80 9.53 3.38 12.86
N GLU A 81 10.40 2.85 12.01
CA GLU A 81 11.06 3.66 10.98
C GLU A 81 10.05 4.25 10.00
N PHE A 82 9.06 3.45 9.60
CA PHE A 82 8.02 3.90 8.71
C PHE A 82 7.21 5.05 9.33
N ILE A 83 6.74 4.86 10.55
CA ILE A 83 5.93 5.87 11.25
C ILE A 83 6.72 7.17 11.41
N SER A 84 7.99 7.07 11.80
CA SER A 84 8.84 8.25 11.99
C SER A 84 9.07 9.00 10.69
N LYS A 85 9.27 8.29 9.61
CA LYS A 85 9.62 8.92 8.34
C LYS A 85 8.41 9.46 7.61
N GLU A 86 7.35 8.67 7.51
CA GLU A 86 6.18 9.03 6.72
C GLU A 86 5.12 9.77 7.53
N ASN A 87 5.06 9.50 8.82
CA ASN A 87 4.13 10.15 9.75
C ASN A 87 2.69 10.20 9.20
N PRO A 88 2.10 9.05 8.84
CA PRO A 88 0.75 9.05 8.27
C PRO A 88 -0.27 9.51 9.29
N LEU A 89 -1.25 10.29 8.82
CA LEU A 89 -2.32 10.77 9.68
C LEU A 89 -3.30 9.64 9.97
N THR A 90 -3.55 9.37 11.23
CA THR A 90 -4.47 8.32 11.65
C THR A 90 -5.86 8.51 11.05
N ALA A 91 -6.31 9.77 10.98
CA ALA A 91 -7.63 10.09 10.42
C ALA A 91 -7.78 9.74 8.94
N LYS A 92 -6.66 9.56 8.23
CA LYS A 92 -6.65 9.18 6.80
C LYS A 92 -6.06 7.80 6.58
N SER A 93 -5.97 7.00 7.62
CA SER A 93 -5.37 5.68 7.56
C SER A 93 -6.41 4.60 7.79
N TYR A 94 -6.40 3.59 6.94
CA TYR A 94 -7.36 2.50 6.95
C TYR A 94 -6.62 1.17 7.03
N ALA A 95 -7.02 0.33 7.96
CA ALA A 95 -6.48 -1.03 8.06
C ALA A 95 -7.46 -2.00 7.39
N ILE A 96 -6.98 -2.73 6.41
CA ILE A 96 -7.79 -3.77 5.77
C ILE A 96 -7.58 -5.05 6.57
N THR A 97 -8.64 -5.49 7.23
CA THR A 97 -8.57 -6.63 8.14
C THR A 97 -9.93 -7.33 8.19
N THR A 98 -9.91 -8.62 8.49
CA THR A 98 -11.15 -9.38 8.69
C THR A 98 -11.85 -9.03 10.00
N ARG A 99 -11.19 -8.24 10.86
CA ARG A 99 -11.73 -7.81 12.17
C ARG A 99 -12.22 -6.38 12.13
N GLY A 100 -12.32 -5.79 10.95
CA GLY A 100 -12.79 -4.43 10.81
C GLY A 100 -14.29 -4.30 11.06
N LYS A 101 -14.72 -3.10 11.43
CA LYS A 101 -16.12 -2.81 11.69
C LYS A 101 -16.85 -2.27 10.47
N SER A 102 -16.14 -1.80 9.46
CA SER A 102 -16.71 -1.24 8.25
C SER A 102 -16.38 -2.12 7.06
N CYS A 103 -17.31 -2.16 6.11
CA CYS A 103 -17.05 -2.83 4.85
C CYS A 103 -16.18 -1.95 3.96
N PHE A 104 -15.17 -2.55 3.30
CA PHE A 104 -14.28 -1.83 2.40
C PHE A 104 -15.05 -1.02 1.36
N TYR A 105 -16.11 -1.59 0.80
CA TYR A 105 -16.91 -0.92 -0.24
C TYR A 105 -17.78 0.21 0.29
N GLN A 106 -17.96 0.29 1.59
CA GLN A 106 -18.74 1.35 2.22
C GLN A 106 -17.91 2.54 2.64
N GLU A 107 -16.57 2.42 2.56
CA GLU A 107 -15.68 3.49 2.95
C GLU A 107 -15.41 4.45 1.80
N ASN A 108 -15.30 5.71 2.13
CA ASN A 108 -14.90 6.74 1.18
C ASN A 108 -13.42 7.00 1.32
N PHE A 109 -12.64 6.53 0.36
CA PHE A 109 -11.19 6.72 0.39
C PHE A 109 -10.85 8.04 -0.29
N TYR A 110 -10.35 8.95 0.50
CA TYR A 110 -9.96 10.27 -0.01
C TYR A 110 -8.56 10.20 -0.62
N LYS A 111 -8.23 11.25 -1.40
CA LYS A 111 -6.89 11.40 -1.92
C LYS A 111 -5.88 11.42 -0.79
N ASN A 112 -4.72 10.85 -1.05
CA ASN A 112 -3.63 10.79 -0.08
C ASN A 112 -3.98 10.04 1.20
N CYS A 113 -4.95 9.15 1.14
CA CYS A 113 -5.21 8.26 2.26
C CYS A 113 -4.19 7.13 2.28
N TRP A 114 -4.09 6.47 3.43
CA TRP A 114 -3.17 5.36 3.65
C TRP A 114 -3.97 4.10 3.85
N ILE A 115 -3.66 3.06 3.06
CA ILE A 115 -4.36 1.77 3.15
C ILE A 115 -3.34 0.72 3.53
N PHE A 116 -3.52 0.12 4.69
CA PHE A 116 -2.57 -0.82 5.28
C PHE A 116 -3.08 -2.24 5.15
N PHE A 117 -2.22 -3.12 4.66
CA PHE A 117 -2.47 -4.56 4.58
C PHE A 117 -1.45 -5.28 5.44
N GLY A 118 -1.91 -6.24 6.24
CA GLY A 118 -1.02 -7.09 7.01
C GLY A 118 -0.46 -8.24 6.18
N SER A 119 0.30 -9.12 6.83
CA SER A 119 0.84 -10.30 6.16
C SER A 119 -0.29 -11.23 5.73
N GLU A 120 0.00 -12.06 4.71
CA GLU A 120 -1.01 -12.92 4.10
C GLU A 120 -1.61 -13.92 5.08
N THR A 121 -0.79 -14.46 6.00
CA THR A 121 -1.27 -15.48 6.94
C THR A 121 -1.70 -14.93 8.29
N LYS A 122 -1.09 -13.84 8.75
CA LYS A 122 -1.30 -13.33 10.11
C LYS A 122 -2.06 -12.01 10.18
N GLY A 123 -2.17 -11.31 9.07
CA GLY A 123 -2.76 -9.98 9.05
C GLY A 123 -1.90 -8.98 9.83
N LEU A 124 -2.52 -7.91 10.27
CA LEU A 124 -1.85 -6.90 11.11
C LEU A 124 -1.79 -7.40 12.55
N SER A 125 -0.64 -7.21 13.19
CA SER A 125 -0.49 -7.56 14.60
C SER A 125 -1.37 -6.65 15.48
N PRO A 126 -1.70 -7.08 16.70
CA PRO A 126 -2.42 -6.21 17.63
C PRO A 126 -1.72 -4.88 17.86
N GLU A 127 -0.39 -4.91 17.95
CA GLU A 127 0.40 -3.69 18.11
C GLU A 127 0.20 -2.73 16.95
N HIS A 128 0.23 -3.23 15.72
CA HIS A 128 0.03 -2.39 14.55
C HIS A 128 -1.41 -1.92 14.44
N ARG A 129 -2.37 -2.77 14.80
CA ARG A 129 -3.79 -2.39 14.79
C ARG A 129 -4.10 -1.26 15.77
N SER A 130 -3.33 -1.14 16.83
CA SER A 130 -3.56 -0.09 17.83
C SER A 130 -3.30 1.32 17.29
N PHE A 131 -2.62 1.42 16.14
CA PHE A 131 -2.40 2.70 15.47
C PHE A 131 -3.70 3.29 14.95
N PHE A 132 -4.64 2.45 14.59
CA PHE A 132 -5.92 2.85 13.99
C PHE A 132 -6.98 3.00 15.07
#